data_5a63627d17f211653a742157b1a2186e
#
_entry.id   5a63627d17f211653a742157b1a2186e
#
_cell.length_a   1.000
_cell.length_b   1.000
_cell.length_c   1.000
_cell.angle_alpha   90.00
_cell.angle_beta   90.00
_cell.angle_gamma   90.00
#
_symmetry.space_group_name_H-M   'P 1'
#
loop_
_entity.id
_entity.type
_entity.pdbx_description
1 polymer ?
#
loop_
_entity_poly.entity_id
_entity_poly.type
_entity_poly.pdbx_seq_one_letter_code
_entity_poly.pdbx_strand_id
1 'polypeptide(L)'
;MDKRLIFGLVCLFGVCLLSAQDRKSEPDKKKKRVDLLYADEAQADQQLRPDVQVLIGSVRMKHDSMYMFCDSALIYEKINSVEAFGNVRMEQGDTLFIYGDYLYYDGMSQLAMLRENVRMINRNTELTTDSLNYDRLYNLGYYFDGGTLTDEENVLTSEWGEYSPATKLAVFNHEVKLVNPKFVLTSDTLKYSTESKIATILGPSDIVSDKNHIYSERGEYNTVSEQAELLDRSILTNEGKKLTGDSLFYDRKLGYGEAFDNVQMNDTVNKNMLTGNYCFYNELTGNAIATQRAVAIDYSQGDSLFMHGDTLRLVTYHMNTDSAYHEMRVYHKVRAYRTDVQAVCDSLVYNSKDSCLTMYTDPVLWHGAQQLLGEEVKVYMNDSTIDWAHIINQALAVEQKDSIHYNQVTGKEMKAFFQDGDMRRVDVNGNVLIVFY
;
A
#
# COMPACT_ATOMS: atom_id res chain seq x y z
N MET A 1 0.62 1.51 52.98
CA MET A 1 1.64 2.47 53.46
C MET A 1 1.74 3.56 52.40
N ASP A 2 1.19 4.71 52.75
CA ASP A 2 1.21 5.92 51.92
C ASP A 2 2.60 6.50 51.76
N LYS A 3 2.86 7.10 50.59
CA LYS A 3 3.68 8.32 50.51
C LYS A 3 3.31 9.11 49.22
N ARG A 4 2.42 10.08 49.42
CA ARG A 4 2.25 11.24 48.56
C ARG A 4 3.47 12.14 48.69
N LEU A 5 4.00 12.65 47.58
CA LEU A 5 4.95 13.77 47.57
C LEU A 5 4.36 14.88 46.71
N ILE A 6 4.00 15.93 47.39
CA ILE A 6 3.61 17.26 46.92
C ILE A 6 4.89 17.97 46.49
N PHE A 7 4.95 18.51 45.25
CA PHE A 7 5.95 19.50 44.89
C PHE A 7 5.30 20.86 44.67
N GLY A 8 5.76 21.75 45.52
CA GLY A 8 5.25 23.11 45.64
C GLY A 8 5.73 24.02 44.51
N LEU A 9 4.84 24.94 44.22
CA LEU A 9 4.98 26.08 43.34
C LEU A 9 5.91 27.11 43.98
N VAL A 10 7.06 27.41 43.39
CA VAL A 10 7.92 28.57 43.74
C VAL A 10 7.75 29.61 42.64
N CYS A 11 6.98 30.65 42.93
CA CYS A 11 6.97 31.88 42.15
C CYS A 11 8.22 32.70 42.46
N LEU A 12 9.13 32.83 41.51
CA LEU A 12 10.22 33.81 41.57
C LEU A 12 9.84 34.99 40.67
N PHE A 13 9.52 36.09 41.29
CA PHE A 13 9.43 37.42 40.67
C PHE A 13 10.83 37.85 40.26
N GLY A 14 11.18 37.71 38.98
CA GLY A 14 12.34 38.33 38.39
C GLY A 14 11.95 39.68 37.77
N VAL A 15 12.47 40.73 38.36
CA VAL A 15 12.38 42.10 37.83
C VAL A 15 13.17 42.14 36.52
N CYS A 16 12.50 42.19 35.38
CA CYS A 16 13.13 42.49 34.10
C CYS A 16 13.37 43.98 33.98
N LEU A 17 14.61 44.39 34.14
CA LEU A 17 15.09 45.67 33.65
C LEU A 17 14.90 45.71 32.13
N LEU A 18 14.01 46.55 31.65
CA LEU A 18 13.87 46.92 30.26
C LEU A 18 15.12 47.68 29.83
N SER A 19 16.11 47.02 29.28
CA SER A 19 17.08 47.67 28.41
C SER A 19 16.40 47.91 27.07
N ALA A 20 16.11 49.17 26.77
CA ALA A 20 15.78 49.61 25.44
C ALA A 20 16.95 49.32 24.50
N GLN A 21 16.92 48.15 23.84
CA GLN A 21 17.74 47.91 22.69
C GLN A 21 17.14 48.68 21.55
N ASP A 22 17.86 49.69 21.07
CA ASP A 22 17.63 50.32 19.78
C ASP A 22 17.43 49.21 18.74
N ARG A 23 16.19 48.99 18.32
CA ARG A 23 15.89 48.27 17.09
C ARG A 23 16.53 49.10 15.98
N LYS A 24 17.74 48.73 15.58
CA LYS A 24 18.25 49.09 14.27
C LYS A 24 17.15 48.55 13.32
N SER A 25 16.43 49.50 12.71
CA SER A 25 15.57 49.26 11.56
C SER A 25 16.45 48.45 10.58
N GLU A 26 16.09 47.19 10.31
CA GLU A 26 16.62 46.52 9.12
C GLU A 26 16.45 47.48 7.94
N PRO A 27 17.49 47.63 7.11
CA PRO A 27 17.40 48.51 5.95
C PRO A 27 16.21 47.98 5.12
N ASP A 28 15.21 48.85 4.93
CA ASP A 28 14.08 48.64 4.08
C ASP A 28 14.59 48.14 2.73
N LYS A 29 14.50 46.81 2.49
CA LYS A 29 14.83 46.22 1.20
C LYS A 29 13.88 46.89 0.23
N LYS A 30 14.33 47.92 -0.46
CA LYS A 30 13.56 48.61 -1.53
C LYS A 30 13.02 47.48 -2.40
N LYS A 31 11.71 47.28 -2.36
CA LYS A 31 11.06 46.28 -3.24
C LYS A 31 11.47 46.67 -4.64
N LYS A 32 12.18 45.78 -5.32
CA LYS A 32 12.63 46.04 -6.67
C LYS A 32 11.41 46.19 -7.56
N ARG A 33 11.50 47.08 -8.55
CA ARG A 33 10.46 47.28 -9.55
C ARG A 33 10.66 46.32 -10.70
N VAL A 34 9.58 46.10 -11.47
CA VAL A 34 9.68 45.52 -12.79
C VAL A 34 10.38 46.49 -13.71
N ASP A 35 11.53 46.07 -14.24
CA ASP A 35 12.34 46.87 -15.15
C ASP A 35 12.03 46.48 -16.59
N LEU A 36 11.73 47.49 -17.45
CA LEU A 36 11.67 47.29 -18.89
C LEU A 36 13.10 47.18 -19.45
N LEU A 37 13.37 46.11 -20.18
CA LEU A 37 14.67 45.89 -20.85
C LEU A 37 14.59 46.29 -22.33
N TYR A 38 13.48 45.96 -23.01
CA TYR A 38 13.29 46.19 -24.42
C TYR A 38 11.79 46.20 -24.82
N ALA A 39 11.44 47.03 -25.77
CA ALA A 39 10.23 46.96 -26.57
C ALA A 39 10.48 47.65 -27.93
N ASP A 40 9.79 47.25 -28.98
CA ASP A 40 9.91 47.90 -30.30
C ASP A 40 9.32 49.30 -30.24
N GLU A 41 8.16 49.48 -29.55
CA GLU A 41 7.50 50.73 -29.30
C GLU A 41 7.05 50.88 -27.84
N ALA A 42 7.14 52.08 -27.28
CA ALA A 42 6.61 52.42 -25.97
C ALA A 42 5.77 53.69 -26.08
N GLN A 43 4.53 53.62 -25.59
CA GLN A 43 3.60 54.75 -25.58
C GLN A 43 3.17 55.07 -24.15
N ALA A 44 3.19 56.32 -23.77
CA ALA A 44 2.66 56.81 -22.50
C ALA A 44 1.80 58.08 -22.73
N ASP A 45 0.56 57.99 -22.29
CA ASP A 45 -0.35 59.15 -22.32
C ASP A 45 -0.56 59.68 -20.91
N GLN A 46 0.17 60.75 -20.57
CA GLN A 46 0.11 61.36 -19.26
C GLN A 46 -1.20 62.07 -18.94
N GLN A 47 -2.02 62.37 -19.98
CA GLN A 47 -3.31 63.03 -19.78
C GLN A 47 -4.47 62.03 -19.58
N LEU A 48 -4.47 60.93 -20.33
CA LEU A 48 -5.54 59.92 -20.29
C LEU A 48 -5.25 58.79 -19.33
N ARG A 49 -3.96 58.33 -19.25
CA ARG A 49 -3.53 57.26 -18.41
C ARG A 49 -2.12 57.52 -17.83
N PRO A 50 -2.02 58.44 -16.85
CA PRO A 50 -0.71 58.94 -16.39
C PRO A 50 0.21 57.89 -15.75
N ASP A 51 -0.33 56.73 -15.31
CA ASP A 51 0.39 55.68 -14.59
C ASP A 51 0.55 54.41 -15.44
N VAL A 52 0.22 54.41 -16.75
CA VAL A 52 0.25 53.26 -17.63
C VAL A 52 1.16 53.47 -18.81
N GLN A 53 2.10 52.55 -19.03
CA GLN A 53 2.90 52.49 -20.24
C GLN A 53 2.38 51.33 -21.12
N VAL A 54 2.15 51.59 -22.38
CA VAL A 54 1.80 50.60 -23.39
C VAL A 54 3.06 50.21 -24.15
N LEU A 55 3.41 48.93 -24.17
CA LEU A 55 4.58 48.38 -24.85
C LEU A 55 4.14 47.47 -25.99
N ILE A 56 4.76 47.62 -27.15
CA ILE A 56 4.42 46.84 -28.34
C ILE A 56 5.68 46.30 -28.98
N GLY A 57 5.64 45.03 -29.36
CA GLY A 57 6.65 44.30 -30.11
C GLY A 57 7.85 43.82 -29.28
N SER A 58 8.11 42.55 -29.28
CA SER A 58 9.29 41.86 -28.68
C SER A 58 9.60 42.32 -27.25
N VAL A 59 8.55 42.55 -26.42
CA VAL A 59 8.70 43.10 -25.08
C VAL A 59 9.52 42.18 -24.18
N ARG A 60 10.49 42.75 -23.48
CA ARG A 60 11.35 42.07 -22.49
C ARG A 60 11.37 42.87 -21.20
N MET A 61 11.06 42.20 -20.11
CA MET A 61 11.02 42.81 -18.78
C MET A 61 11.79 41.89 -17.81
N LYS A 62 12.18 42.47 -16.67
CA LYS A 62 12.89 41.74 -15.60
C LYS A 62 12.38 42.18 -14.24
N HIS A 63 12.20 41.20 -13.36
CA HIS A 63 12.01 41.47 -11.94
C HIS A 63 12.89 40.52 -11.10
N ASP A 64 13.89 41.08 -10.46
CA ASP A 64 14.97 40.31 -9.78
C ASP A 64 15.70 39.34 -10.72
N SER A 65 15.57 38.04 -10.49
CA SER A 65 16.15 36.99 -11.32
C SER A 65 15.21 36.43 -12.39
N MET A 66 13.97 36.94 -12.46
CA MET A 66 12.96 36.50 -13.42
C MET A 66 12.95 37.38 -14.63
N TYR A 67 12.94 36.79 -15.80
CA TYR A 67 12.71 37.46 -17.08
C TYR A 67 11.30 37.15 -17.58
N MET A 68 10.66 38.16 -18.23
CA MET A 68 9.36 38.07 -18.86
C MET A 68 9.45 38.54 -20.29
N PHE A 69 8.83 37.82 -21.21
CA PHE A 69 8.78 38.07 -22.65
C PHE A 69 7.34 38.00 -23.12
N CYS A 70 6.93 38.86 -24.03
CA CYS A 70 5.59 38.86 -24.65
C CYS A 70 5.55 39.70 -25.92
N ASP A 71 4.44 39.65 -26.66
CA ASP A 71 4.24 40.50 -27.86
C ASP A 71 3.86 41.91 -27.49
N SER A 72 3.07 42.10 -26.46
CA SER A 72 2.68 43.44 -25.96
C SER A 72 2.43 43.41 -24.46
N ALA A 73 2.57 44.57 -23.80
CA ALA A 73 2.32 44.68 -22.37
C ALA A 73 1.79 46.05 -21.95
N LEU A 74 1.12 46.08 -20.81
CA LEU A 74 0.76 47.25 -20.05
C LEU A 74 1.54 47.24 -18.74
N ILE A 75 2.36 48.26 -18.49
CA ILE A 75 3.05 48.45 -17.20
C ILE A 75 2.28 49.49 -16.37
N TYR A 76 1.88 49.11 -15.18
CA TYR A 76 1.25 49.97 -14.17
C TYR A 76 2.29 50.41 -13.15
N GLU A 77 2.96 51.55 -13.41
CA GLU A 77 4.13 52.00 -12.63
C GLU A 77 3.82 52.17 -11.14
N LYS A 78 2.64 52.74 -10.83
CA LYS A 78 2.26 53.09 -9.46
C LYS A 78 2.08 51.87 -8.54
N ILE A 79 1.53 50.78 -9.09
CA ILE A 79 1.25 49.56 -8.36
C ILE A 79 2.29 48.47 -8.67
N ASN A 80 3.29 48.75 -9.49
CA ASN A 80 4.35 47.81 -9.90
C ASN A 80 3.80 46.54 -10.51
N SER A 81 2.79 46.61 -11.36
CA SER A 81 2.16 45.44 -11.99
C SER A 81 2.29 45.50 -13.50
N VAL A 82 2.14 44.33 -14.12
CA VAL A 82 2.24 44.16 -15.58
C VAL A 82 1.09 43.28 -16.06
N GLU A 83 0.44 43.66 -17.15
CA GLU A 83 -0.35 42.79 -17.98
C GLU A 83 0.43 42.51 -19.26
N ALA A 84 0.58 41.23 -19.63
CA ALA A 84 1.30 40.84 -20.84
C ALA A 84 0.40 39.96 -21.72
N PHE A 85 0.49 40.18 -23.03
CA PHE A 85 -0.37 39.55 -24.03
C PHE A 85 0.46 38.95 -25.16
N GLY A 86 0.05 37.76 -25.58
CA GLY A 86 0.61 37.02 -26.72
C GLY A 86 2.01 36.48 -26.46
N ASN A 87 2.20 35.21 -26.75
CA ASN A 87 3.47 34.49 -26.61
C ASN A 87 4.20 34.77 -25.27
N VAL A 88 3.43 34.82 -24.18
CA VAL A 88 4.01 35.08 -22.86
C VAL A 88 4.96 33.99 -22.46
N ARG A 89 6.14 34.37 -22.00
CA ARG A 89 7.16 33.44 -21.45
C ARG A 89 7.80 34.08 -20.23
N MET A 90 7.80 33.35 -19.13
CA MET A 90 8.55 33.65 -17.91
C MET A 90 9.70 32.68 -17.74
N GLU A 91 10.87 33.19 -17.33
CA GLU A 91 12.07 32.37 -17.08
C GLU A 91 12.64 32.69 -15.71
N GLN A 92 12.89 31.64 -14.93
CA GLN A 92 13.56 31.76 -13.62
C GLN A 92 14.72 30.77 -13.52
N GLY A 93 15.93 31.27 -13.58
CA GLY A 93 17.13 30.44 -13.70
C GLY A 93 17.16 29.67 -15.04
N ASP A 94 17.84 28.51 -15.00
CA ASP A 94 18.07 27.70 -16.21
C ASP A 94 17.10 26.52 -16.34
N THR A 95 16.17 26.37 -15.40
CA THR A 95 15.36 25.15 -15.28
C THR A 95 13.86 25.39 -15.23
N LEU A 96 13.41 26.60 -14.95
CA LEU A 96 11.98 26.89 -14.85
C LEU A 96 11.56 27.85 -15.98
N PHE A 97 10.63 27.39 -16.81
CA PHE A 97 10.01 28.13 -17.88
C PHE A 97 8.49 28.02 -17.74
N ILE A 98 7.77 29.18 -17.84
CA ILE A 98 6.32 29.21 -17.79
C ILE A 98 5.83 29.97 -19.01
N TYR A 99 4.92 29.37 -19.77
CA TYR A 99 4.33 29.91 -21.01
C TYR A 99 2.83 30.10 -20.83
N GLY A 100 2.23 30.99 -21.59
CA GLY A 100 0.80 31.22 -21.68
C GLY A 100 0.47 32.33 -22.69
N ASP A 101 -0.81 32.58 -22.93
CA ASP A 101 -1.23 33.63 -23.87
C ASP A 101 -1.49 34.97 -23.17
N TYR A 102 -1.80 34.92 -21.86
CA TYR A 102 -2.03 36.10 -21.03
C TYR A 102 -1.32 35.94 -19.67
N LEU A 103 -0.77 37.05 -19.15
CA LEU A 103 -0.17 37.12 -17.81
C LEU A 103 -0.61 38.42 -17.13
N TYR A 104 -1.11 38.31 -15.91
CA TYR A 104 -1.09 39.42 -14.95
C TYR A 104 -0.03 39.14 -13.89
N TYR A 105 0.92 40.05 -13.73
CA TYR A 105 1.97 39.96 -12.75
C TYR A 105 1.93 41.07 -11.73
N ASP A 106 1.74 40.79 -10.47
CA ASP A 106 1.87 41.75 -9.37
C ASP A 106 3.29 41.71 -8.80
N GLY A 107 4.08 42.71 -9.11
CA GLY A 107 5.45 42.82 -8.64
C GLY A 107 5.59 43.13 -7.14
N MET A 108 4.53 43.52 -6.46
CA MET A 108 4.54 43.76 -5.02
C MET A 108 4.40 42.46 -4.22
N SER A 109 3.46 41.61 -4.61
CA SER A 109 3.27 40.27 -4.02
C SER A 109 4.11 39.20 -4.70
N GLN A 110 4.67 39.47 -5.87
CA GLN A 110 5.41 38.54 -6.74
C GLN A 110 4.55 37.36 -7.22
N LEU A 111 3.25 37.58 -7.37
CA LEU A 111 2.28 36.62 -7.90
C LEU A 111 2.10 36.81 -9.40
N ALA A 112 2.30 35.74 -10.16
CA ALA A 112 2.02 35.67 -11.59
C ALA A 112 0.73 34.86 -11.82
N MET A 113 -0.23 35.42 -12.57
CA MET A 113 -1.45 34.73 -12.96
C MET A 113 -1.44 34.58 -14.48
N LEU A 114 -1.19 33.37 -14.95
CA LEU A 114 -1.19 33.02 -16.37
C LEU A 114 -2.51 32.36 -16.75
N ARG A 115 -2.96 32.66 -17.97
CA ARG A 115 -4.21 32.13 -18.52
C ARG A 115 -4.02 31.72 -19.96
N GLU A 116 -4.81 30.74 -20.39
CA GLU A 116 -4.88 30.22 -21.73
C GLU A 116 -3.58 29.54 -22.17
N ASN A 117 -3.66 28.26 -22.54
CA ASN A 117 -2.55 27.44 -23.01
C ASN A 117 -1.31 27.45 -22.09
N VAL A 118 -1.54 27.39 -20.77
CA VAL A 118 -0.44 27.53 -19.83
C VAL A 118 0.38 26.24 -19.75
N ARG A 119 1.70 26.38 -19.83
CA ARG A 119 2.68 25.30 -19.68
C ARG A 119 3.79 25.73 -18.73
N MET A 120 4.00 25.00 -17.65
CA MET A 120 5.10 25.21 -16.73
C MET A 120 6.07 24.05 -16.83
N ILE A 121 7.29 24.30 -17.23
CA ILE A 121 8.32 23.30 -17.46
C ILE A 121 9.41 23.46 -16.40
N ASN A 122 9.70 22.40 -15.69
CA ASN A 122 10.85 22.34 -14.79
C ASN A 122 11.67 21.06 -15.08
N ARG A 123 12.76 21.23 -15.83
CA ARG A 123 13.58 20.13 -16.35
C ARG A 123 12.75 19.13 -17.18
N ASN A 124 12.53 17.91 -16.67
CA ASN A 124 11.76 16.85 -17.35
C ASN A 124 10.28 16.81 -16.93
N THR A 125 9.87 17.70 -16.01
CA THR A 125 8.49 17.76 -15.53
C THR A 125 7.77 18.91 -16.24
N GLU A 126 6.59 18.63 -16.78
CA GLU A 126 5.72 19.60 -17.44
C GLU A 126 4.34 19.60 -16.79
N LEU A 127 3.87 20.76 -16.38
CA LEU A 127 2.51 21.02 -15.92
C LEU A 127 1.76 21.84 -16.97
N THR A 128 0.61 21.36 -17.43
CA THR A 128 -0.27 22.05 -18.38
C THR A 128 -1.63 22.30 -17.76
N THR A 129 -2.19 23.49 -17.99
CA THR A 129 -3.52 23.91 -17.51
C THR A 129 -3.97 25.12 -18.31
N ASP A 130 -5.25 25.53 -18.20
CA ASP A 130 -5.73 26.79 -18.76
C ASP A 130 -5.56 27.97 -17.80
N SER A 131 -5.38 27.72 -16.50
CA SER A 131 -5.18 28.77 -15.51
C SER A 131 -4.14 28.36 -14.45
N LEU A 132 -3.02 29.08 -14.41
CA LEU A 132 -1.94 28.88 -13.44
C LEU A 132 -1.71 30.15 -12.64
N ASN A 133 -1.65 30.03 -11.34
CA ASN A 133 -1.09 31.07 -10.49
C ASN A 133 0.28 30.59 -9.99
N TYR A 134 1.33 31.39 -10.19
CA TYR A 134 2.67 31.08 -9.73
C TYR A 134 3.15 32.11 -8.71
N ASP A 135 3.25 31.65 -7.47
CA ASP A 135 3.81 32.43 -6.36
C ASP A 135 5.33 32.27 -6.33
N ARG A 136 6.06 33.33 -6.66
CA ARG A 136 7.52 33.34 -6.72
C ARG A 136 8.16 33.33 -5.34
N LEU A 137 7.50 33.85 -4.32
CA LEU A 137 8.04 33.87 -2.94
C LEU A 137 8.15 32.46 -2.39
N TYR A 138 7.16 31.61 -2.70
CA TYR A 138 7.11 30.22 -2.27
C TYR A 138 7.58 29.23 -3.33
N ASN A 139 7.87 29.70 -4.55
CA ASN A 139 8.14 28.85 -5.72
C ASN A 139 7.06 27.77 -5.92
N LEU A 140 5.81 28.20 -5.94
CA LEU A 140 4.65 27.33 -5.98
C LEU A 140 3.72 27.72 -7.13
N GLY A 141 3.50 26.81 -8.07
CA GLY A 141 2.47 26.92 -9.08
C GLY A 141 1.23 26.16 -8.66
N TYR A 142 0.02 26.72 -8.83
CA TYR A 142 -1.23 26.07 -8.51
C TYR A 142 -2.36 26.43 -9.48
N TYR A 143 -3.29 25.49 -9.67
CA TYR A 143 -4.44 25.59 -10.56
C TYR A 143 -5.72 25.06 -9.90
N PHE A 144 -6.90 25.44 -10.42
CA PHE A 144 -8.21 25.04 -9.88
C PHE A 144 -9.22 24.55 -10.92
N ASP A 145 -8.91 24.65 -12.21
CA ASP A 145 -9.82 24.38 -13.33
C ASP A 145 -9.33 23.20 -14.17
N GLY A 146 -8.69 22.24 -13.52
CA GLY A 146 -8.08 21.10 -14.18
C GLY A 146 -6.65 21.35 -14.64
N GLY A 147 -5.82 20.30 -14.52
CA GLY A 147 -4.44 20.34 -14.97
C GLY A 147 -3.85 18.94 -15.14
N THR A 148 -2.74 18.91 -15.87
CA THR A 148 -1.99 17.68 -16.15
C THR A 148 -0.52 17.89 -15.85
N LEU A 149 0.04 17.09 -14.96
CA LEU A 149 1.48 17.03 -14.74
C LEU A 149 2.05 15.77 -15.37
N THR A 150 3.00 15.95 -16.30
CA THR A 150 3.73 14.88 -16.96
C THR A 150 5.15 14.80 -16.41
N ASP A 151 5.55 13.63 -15.97
CA ASP A 151 6.87 13.36 -15.43
C ASP A 151 7.38 12.00 -15.92
N GLU A 152 8.19 12.03 -16.97
CA GLU A 152 8.63 10.84 -17.71
C GLU A 152 7.45 10.00 -18.23
N GLU A 153 7.26 8.78 -17.70
CA GLU A 153 6.16 7.89 -18.08
C GLU A 153 4.89 8.10 -17.25
N ASN A 154 4.94 8.96 -16.21
CA ASN A 154 3.81 9.24 -15.34
C ASN A 154 3.03 10.45 -15.82
N VAL A 155 1.72 10.30 -15.95
CA VAL A 155 0.79 11.37 -16.28
C VAL A 155 -0.23 11.48 -15.15
N LEU A 156 -0.23 12.63 -14.45
CA LEU A 156 -1.12 12.92 -13.34
C LEU A 156 -2.14 14.00 -13.76
N THR A 157 -3.41 13.74 -13.56
CA THR A 157 -4.50 14.70 -13.81
C THR A 157 -5.31 14.90 -12.54
N SER A 158 -5.86 16.10 -12.34
CA SER A 158 -6.78 16.43 -11.24
C SER A 158 -7.55 17.71 -11.55
N GLU A 159 -8.62 17.98 -10.80
CA GLU A 159 -9.31 19.28 -10.87
C GLU A 159 -8.48 20.39 -10.22
N TRP A 160 -7.89 20.12 -9.07
CA TRP A 160 -7.02 21.05 -8.35
C TRP A 160 -5.65 20.46 -8.15
N GLY A 161 -4.61 21.27 -8.28
CA GLY A 161 -3.26 20.82 -7.98
C GLY A 161 -2.28 21.96 -7.76
N GLU A 162 -1.20 21.61 -7.09
CA GLU A 162 -0.02 22.47 -6.89
C GLU A 162 1.27 21.72 -7.18
N TYR A 163 2.26 22.43 -7.68
CA TYR A 163 3.61 21.92 -7.91
C TYR A 163 4.67 22.92 -7.50
N SER A 164 5.62 22.49 -6.71
CA SER A 164 6.79 23.28 -6.33
C SER A 164 8.05 22.79 -7.05
N PRO A 165 8.60 23.56 -8.01
CA PRO A 165 9.85 23.26 -8.68
C PRO A 165 11.05 23.14 -7.74
N ALA A 166 11.01 23.88 -6.62
CA ALA A 166 12.09 23.91 -5.64
C ALA A 166 12.18 22.62 -4.81
N THR A 167 11.04 22.12 -4.35
CA THR A 167 10.93 20.87 -3.55
C THR A 167 10.68 19.66 -4.40
N LYS A 168 10.30 19.84 -5.66
CA LYS A 168 9.90 18.78 -6.61
C LYS A 168 8.71 17.95 -6.11
N LEU A 169 7.85 18.58 -5.32
CA LEU A 169 6.63 17.99 -4.77
C LEU A 169 5.42 18.57 -5.48
N ALA A 170 4.48 17.71 -5.81
CA ALA A 170 3.15 18.05 -6.27
C ALA A 170 2.08 17.49 -5.33
N VAL A 171 0.97 18.20 -5.18
CA VAL A 171 -0.23 17.74 -4.47
C VAL A 171 -1.42 17.91 -5.41
N PHE A 172 -2.25 16.88 -5.46
CA PHE A 172 -3.42 16.83 -6.32
C PHE A 172 -4.65 16.49 -5.50
N ASN A 173 -5.77 17.15 -5.80
CA ASN A 173 -7.05 16.93 -5.15
C ASN A 173 -8.16 16.89 -6.19
N HIS A 174 -9.19 16.13 -5.88
CA HIS A 174 -10.39 15.91 -6.66
C HIS A 174 -10.12 15.26 -8.02
N GLU A 175 -10.74 14.11 -8.21
CA GLU A 175 -10.64 13.29 -9.42
C GLU A 175 -9.18 13.01 -9.86
N VAL A 176 -8.31 12.76 -8.88
CA VAL A 176 -6.90 12.51 -9.16
C VAL A 176 -6.74 11.19 -9.90
N LYS A 177 -6.01 11.23 -11.01
CA LYS A 177 -5.65 10.04 -11.76
C LYS A 177 -4.17 10.09 -12.15
N LEU A 178 -3.41 9.08 -11.74
CA LEU A 178 -2.05 8.82 -12.18
C LEU A 178 -2.07 7.64 -13.15
N VAL A 179 -1.62 7.88 -14.37
CA VAL A 179 -1.50 6.86 -15.41
C VAL A 179 -0.03 6.60 -15.68
N ASN A 180 0.35 5.34 -15.56
CA ASN A 180 1.65 4.80 -15.95
C ASN A 180 1.40 3.62 -16.90
N PRO A 181 2.29 3.27 -17.83
CA PRO A 181 2.09 2.11 -18.73
C PRO A 181 1.77 0.79 -18.02
N LYS A 182 2.12 0.65 -16.75
CA LYS A 182 1.98 -0.59 -15.96
C LYS A 182 0.79 -0.59 -15.00
N PHE A 183 0.26 0.58 -14.65
CA PHE A 183 -0.84 0.71 -13.69
C PHE A 183 -1.60 2.02 -13.87
N VAL A 184 -2.79 2.06 -13.31
CA VAL A 184 -3.58 3.29 -13.14
C VAL A 184 -3.89 3.42 -11.64
N LEU A 185 -3.59 4.60 -11.07
CA LEU A 185 -3.99 4.94 -9.71
C LEU A 185 -5.04 6.05 -9.79
N THR A 186 -6.17 5.86 -9.14
CA THR A 186 -7.20 6.89 -8.91
C THR A 186 -7.28 7.20 -7.43
N SER A 187 -7.47 8.47 -7.09
CA SER A 187 -7.45 8.93 -5.70
C SER A 187 -8.31 10.18 -5.53
N ASP A 188 -8.74 10.45 -4.31
CA ASP A 188 -9.28 11.76 -3.96
C ASP A 188 -8.16 12.79 -3.73
N THR A 189 -7.11 12.38 -3.03
CA THR A 189 -5.96 13.24 -2.71
C THR A 189 -4.66 12.46 -2.82
N LEU A 190 -3.73 12.98 -3.61
CA LEU A 190 -2.44 12.36 -3.87
C LEU A 190 -1.31 13.38 -3.77
N LYS A 191 -0.22 13.02 -3.10
CA LYS A 191 1.05 13.75 -3.16
C LYS A 191 2.05 12.98 -4.00
N TYR A 192 2.75 13.65 -4.90
CA TYR A 192 3.73 13.02 -5.78
C TYR A 192 5.07 13.74 -5.73
N SER A 193 6.15 12.98 -5.59
CA SER A 193 7.51 13.48 -5.69
C SER A 193 8.10 13.17 -7.06
N THR A 194 8.37 14.20 -7.87
CA THR A 194 9.02 14.03 -9.18
C THR A 194 10.50 13.65 -9.07
N GLU A 195 11.10 13.74 -7.87
CA GLU A 195 12.48 13.32 -7.59
C GLU A 195 12.57 11.85 -7.18
N SER A 196 11.82 11.46 -6.14
CA SER A 196 11.84 10.07 -5.61
C SER A 196 10.91 9.13 -6.38
N LYS A 197 10.01 9.67 -7.23
CA LYS A 197 8.99 8.94 -7.97
C LYS A 197 8.01 8.20 -7.03
N ILE A 198 7.79 8.74 -5.85
CA ILE A 198 6.86 8.19 -4.85
C ILE A 198 5.54 8.95 -4.93
N ALA A 199 4.45 8.18 -5.07
CA ALA A 199 3.08 8.62 -4.89
C ALA A 199 2.63 8.29 -3.46
N THR A 200 2.35 9.30 -2.65
CA THR A 200 1.82 9.16 -1.28
C THR A 200 0.31 9.30 -1.32
N ILE A 201 -0.38 8.26 -0.88
CA ILE A 201 -1.83 8.15 -0.82
C ILE A 201 -2.31 8.85 0.46
N LEU A 202 -3.21 9.83 0.32
CA LEU A 202 -3.75 10.62 1.43
C LEU A 202 -5.28 10.55 1.55
N GLY A 203 -5.92 9.66 0.82
CA GLY A 203 -7.36 9.41 0.81
C GLY A 203 -7.72 8.15 0.04
N PRO A 204 -9.02 7.82 -0.07
CA PRO A 204 -9.47 6.63 -0.78
C PRO A 204 -8.87 6.54 -2.17
N SER A 205 -8.19 5.44 -2.45
CA SER A 205 -7.43 5.25 -3.69
C SER A 205 -7.53 3.82 -4.18
N ASP A 206 -7.62 3.68 -5.50
CA ASP A 206 -7.57 2.40 -6.20
C ASP A 206 -6.36 2.36 -7.13
N ILE A 207 -5.57 1.28 -7.04
CA ILE A 207 -4.46 1.01 -7.94
C ILE A 207 -4.79 -0.25 -8.73
N VAL A 208 -4.91 -0.12 -10.04
CA VAL A 208 -5.25 -1.22 -10.95
C VAL A 208 -4.07 -1.51 -11.85
N SER A 209 -3.62 -2.76 -11.88
CA SER A 209 -2.56 -3.23 -12.77
C SER A 209 -2.83 -4.67 -13.19
N ASP A 210 -2.88 -4.95 -14.50
CA ASP A 210 -3.18 -6.27 -15.06
C ASP A 210 -4.35 -6.98 -14.33
N LYS A 211 -4.00 -7.92 -13.44
CA LYS A 211 -4.95 -8.72 -12.65
C LYS A 211 -5.08 -8.27 -11.19
N ASN A 212 -4.26 -7.30 -10.79
CA ASN A 212 -4.22 -6.82 -9.41
C ASN A 212 -5.03 -5.55 -9.24
N HIS A 213 -5.84 -5.52 -8.21
CA HIS A 213 -6.55 -4.34 -7.74
C HIS A 213 -6.23 -4.13 -6.26
N ILE A 214 -5.72 -2.96 -5.93
CA ILE A 214 -5.37 -2.56 -4.57
C ILE A 214 -6.26 -1.38 -4.19
N TYR A 215 -6.95 -1.48 -3.07
CA TYR A 215 -7.62 -0.37 -2.40
C TYR A 215 -6.83 0.03 -1.16
N SER A 216 -6.58 1.32 -0.97
CA SER A 216 -5.92 1.87 0.21
C SER A 216 -6.36 3.30 0.48
N GLU A 217 -6.42 3.69 1.74
CA GLU A 217 -6.71 5.07 2.16
C GLU A 217 -5.44 5.82 2.57
N ARG A 218 -4.36 5.08 2.85
CA ARG A 218 -3.06 5.64 3.22
C ARG A 218 -1.92 4.70 2.86
N GLY A 219 -0.87 5.26 2.29
CA GLY A 219 0.32 4.50 1.94
C GLY A 219 1.20 5.21 0.94
N GLU A 220 2.17 4.50 0.43
CA GLU A 220 3.10 4.98 -0.57
C GLU A 220 3.27 3.95 -1.69
N TYR A 221 3.37 4.43 -2.91
CA TYR A 221 3.69 3.62 -4.07
C TYR A 221 4.84 4.26 -4.85
N ASN A 222 5.92 3.52 -5.03
CA ASN A 222 7.05 3.95 -5.85
C ASN A 222 6.84 3.50 -7.31
N THR A 223 6.68 4.45 -8.23
CA THR A 223 6.37 4.18 -9.64
C THR A 223 7.53 3.56 -10.43
N VAL A 224 8.76 3.63 -9.91
CA VAL A 224 9.99 3.08 -10.54
C VAL A 224 10.36 1.72 -9.95
N SER A 225 10.43 1.60 -8.62
CA SER A 225 10.72 0.31 -7.96
C SER A 225 9.54 -0.65 -8.01
N GLU A 226 8.32 -0.15 -8.19
CA GLU A 226 7.05 -0.89 -8.17
C GLU A 226 6.79 -1.54 -6.80
N GLN A 227 7.21 -0.85 -5.75
CA GLN A 227 6.98 -1.23 -4.36
C GLN A 227 5.83 -0.40 -3.77
N ALA A 228 4.99 -1.06 -3.00
CA ALA A 228 3.90 -0.44 -2.25
C ALA A 228 4.07 -0.72 -0.75
N GLU A 229 3.88 0.29 0.06
CA GLU A 229 3.69 0.18 1.51
C GLU A 229 2.33 0.80 1.84
N LEU A 230 1.39 -0.02 2.27
CA LEU A 230 -0.02 0.33 2.43
C LEU A 230 -0.43 0.15 3.88
N LEU A 231 -1.18 1.10 4.39
CA LEU A 231 -1.59 1.18 5.79
C LEU A 231 -3.13 1.16 5.90
N ASP A 232 -3.63 1.09 7.15
CA ASP A 232 -5.06 1.27 7.47
C ASP A 232 -5.99 0.26 6.78
N ARG A 233 -5.65 -1.05 6.90
CA ARG A 233 -6.45 -2.17 6.38
C ARG A 233 -6.68 -2.14 4.88
N SER A 234 -5.64 -1.91 4.17
CA SER A 234 -5.66 -1.99 2.71
C SER A 234 -6.08 -3.37 2.21
N ILE A 235 -6.61 -3.40 0.99
CA ILE A 235 -7.14 -4.60 0.36
C ILE A 235 -6.40 -4.83 -0.96
N LEU A 236 -5.80 -6.01 -1.11
CA LEU A 236 -5.27 -6.48 -2.38
C LEU A 236 -6.16 -7.60 -2.91
N THR A 237 -6.61 -7.47 -4.14
CA THR A 237 -7.43 -8.47 -4.82
C THR A 237 -6.75 -8.94 -6.10
N ASN A 238 -6.69 -10.25 -6.30
CA ASN A 238 -6.16 -10.88 -7.51
C ASN A 238 -6.94 -12.16 -7.80
N GLU A 239 -7.60 -12.24 -8.98
CA GLU A 239 -8.26 -13.45 -9.51
C GLU A 239 -9.06 -14.26 -8.45
N GLY A 240 -9.88 -13.59 -7.65
CA GLY A 240 -10.71 -14.23 -6.62
C GLY A 240 -10.01 -14.43 -5.27
N LYS A 241 -8.73 -14.07 -5.15
CA LYS A 241 -7.99 -13.99 -3.89
C LYS A 241 -8.05 -12.58 -3.33
N LYS A 242 -8.28 -12.46 -2.04
CA LYS A 242 -8.35 -11.20 -1.32
C LYS A 242 -7.42 -11.25 -0.11
N LEU A 243 -6.45 -10.35 -0.04
CA LEU A 243 -5.55 -10.18 1.09
C LEU A 243 -5.87 -8.86 1.80
N THR A 244 -6.02 -8.91 3.10
CA THR A 244 -6.16 -7.73 3.98
C THR A 244 -5.23 -7.87 5.18
N GLY A 245 -4.77 -6.74 5.70
CA GLY A 245 -3.98 -6.63 6.93
C GLY A 245 -3.99 -5.19 7.40
N ASP A 246 -3.54 -4.91 8.63
CA ASP A 246 -3.44 -3.54 9.11
C ASP A 246 -2.35 -2.78 8.36
N SER A 247 -1.29 -3.48 7.90
CA SER A 247 -0.37 -2.97 6.90
C SER A 247 0.03 -4.05 5.89
N LEU A 248 0.28 -3.63 4.65
CA LEU A 248 0.69 -4.49 3.55
C LEU A 248 1.96 -3.91 2.91
N PHE A 249 2.94 -4.75 2.67
CA PHE A 249 4.07 -4.47 1.80
C PHE A 249 4.00 -5.35 0.56
N TYR A 250 4.24 -4.77 -0.62
CA TYR A 250 4.25 -5.52 -1.87
C TYR A 250 5.38 -5.05 -2.76
N ASP A 251 6.18 -5.99 -3.27
CA ASP A 251 7.22 -5.77 -4.27
C ASP A 251 6.85 -6.53 -5.54
N ARG A 252 6.38 -5.78 -6.55
CA ARG A 252 5.92 -6.38 -7.82
C ARG A 252 7.06 -7.01 -8.61
N LYS A 253 8.27 -6.44 -8.57
CA LYS A 253 9.42 -6.95 -9.33
C LYS A 253 9.94 -8.27 -8.78
N LEU A 254 9.93 -8.40 -7.47
CA LEU A 254 10.35 -9.62 -6.78
C LEU A 254 9.18 -10.59 -6.57
N GLY A 255 7.96 -10.16 -6.90
CA GLY A 255 6.76 -10.98 -6.82
C GLY A 255 6.46 -11.46 -5.41
N TYR A 256 6.69 -10.66 -4.37
CA TYR A 256 6.32 -11.04 -3.03
C TYR A 256 5.57 -9.95 -2.28
N GLY A 257 4.79 -10.38 -1.31
CA GLY A 257 4.07 -9.51 -0.40
C GLY A 257 4.14 -10.00 1.04
N GLU A 258 4.09 -9.06 1.96
CA GLU A 258 3.99 -9.26 3.40
C GLU A 258 2.76 -8.53 3.93
N ALA A 259 2.09 -9.14 4.88
CA ALA A 259 0.94 -8.56 5.56
C ALA A 259 1.12 -8.69 7.07
N PHE A 260 0.79 -7.62 7.77
CA PHE A 260 1.01 -7.50 9.21
C PHE A 260 -0.30 -7.14 9.91
N ASP A 261 -0.50 -7.74 11.07
CA ASP A 261 -1.61 -7.60 11.98
C ASP A 261 -3.01 -7.77 11.37
N ASN A 262 -3.85 -8.56 12.04
CA ASN A 262 -5.21 -8.88 11.61
C ASN A 262 -5.30 -9.37 10.14
N VAL A 263 -4.30 -10.13 9.72
CA VAL A 263 -4.20 -10.60 8.33
C VAL A 263 -5.30 -11.60 8.02
N GLN A 264 -5.94 -11.42 6.86
CA GLN A 264 -6.89 -12.36 6.27
C GLN A 264 -6.57 -12.51 4.78
N MET A 265 -6.27 -13.72 4.36
CA MET A 265 -6.14 -14.10 2.96
C MET A 265 -7.26 -15.08 2.62
N ASN A 266 -8.20 -14.65 1.79
CA ASN A 266 -9.33 -15.46 1.36
C ASN A 266 -9.20 -15.81 -0.13
N ASP A 267 -9.19 -17.10 -0.44
CA ASP A 267 -9.22 -17.63 -1.80
C ASP A 267 -10.60 -18.22 -2.06
N THR A 268 -11.44 -17.47 -2.78
CA THR A 268 -12.82 -17.89 -3.09
C THR A 268 -12.89 -18.96 -4.17
N VAL A 269 -11.83 -19.10 -4.97
CA VAL A 269 -11.74 -20.12 -6.03
C VAL A 269 -11.49 -21.50 -5.41
N ASN A 270 -10.47 -21.59 -4.54
CA ASN A 270 -10.12 -22.81 -3.84
C ASN A 270 -10.88 -22.99 -2.52
N LYS A 271 -11.74 -22.04 -2.16
CA LYS A 271 -12.57 -22.06 -0.95
C LYS A 271 -11.76 -22.29 0.33
N ASN A 272 -10.71 -21.53 0.48
CA ASN A 272 -9.90 -21.55 1.69
C ASN A 272 -9.59 -20.13 2.19
N MET A 273 -9.30 -20.02 3.47
CA MET A 273 -8.92 -18.78 4.13
C MET A 273 -7.72 -19.03 5.04
N LEU A 274 -6.78 -18.10 5.07
CA LEU A 274 -5.68 -18.05 5.99
C LEU A 274 -5.79 -16.79 6.83
N THR A 275 -5.67 -16.91 8.14
CA THR A 275 -5.63 -15.78 9.08
C THR A 275 -4.37 -15.83 9.93
N GLY A 276 -3.92 -14.68 10.43
CA GLY A 276 -2.76 -14.58 11.32
C GLY A 276 -2.39 -13.13 11.60
N ASN A 277 -1.30 -12.89 12.32
CA ASN A 277 -0.77 -11.54 12.50
C ASN A 277 0.43 -11.25 11.60
N TYR A 278 0.99 -12.26 10.96
CA TYR A 278 1.99 -12.10 9.91
C TYR A 278 1.77 -13.12 8.82
N CYS A 279 1.72 -12.66 7.56
CA CYS A 279 1.73 -13.52 6.37
C CYS A 279 2.75 -13.02 5.37
N PHE A 280 3.44 -13.94 4.76
CA PHE A 280 4.33 -13.74 3.61
C PHE A 280 3.87 -14.64 2.47
N TYR A 281 3.86 -14.11 1.26
CA TYR A 281 3.59 -14.87 0.04
C TYR A 281 4.53 -14.43 -1.08
N ASN A 282 5.08 -15.41 -1.79
CA ASN A 282 5.87 -15.16 -3.00
C ASN A 282 5.20 -15.82 -4.21
N GLU A 283 4.70 -15.01 -5.13
CA GLU A 283 3.96 -15.47 -6.30
C GLU A 283 4.84 -16.19 -7.34
N LEU A 284 6.16 -15.89 -7.39
CA LEU A 284 7.09 -16.53 -8.32
C LEU A 284 7.43 -17.97 -7.92
N THR A 285 7.41 -18.25 -6.63
CA THR A 285 7.71 -19.58 -6.07
C THR A 285 6.47 -20.32 -5.60
N GLY A 286 5.34 -19.61 -5.40
CA GLY A 286 4.14 -20.15 -4.81
C GLY A 286 4.29 -20.52 -3.33
N ASN A 287 5.32 -20.01 -2.64
CA ASN A 287 5.58 -20.27 -1.24
C ASN A 287 4.88 -19.24 -0.36
N ALA A 288 4.35 -19.71 0.78
CA ALA A 288 3.72 -18.84 1.77
C ALA A 288 4.10 -19.25 3.19
N ILE A 289 4.08 -18.27 4.10
CA ILE A 289 4.23 -18.48 5.54
C ILE A 289 3.18 -17.64 6.25
N ALA A 290 2.54 -18.23 7.28
CA ALA A 290 1.72 -17.50 8.22
C ALA A 290 2.12 -17.86 9.65
N THR A 291 2.22 -16.86 10.52
CA THR A 291 2.60 -17.01 11.92
C THR A 291 1.76 -16.11 12.82
N GLN A 292 1.98 -16.25 14.14
CA GLN A 292 1.33 -15.39 15.14
C GLN A 292 -0.20 -15.51 15.08
N ARG A 293 -0.71 -16.59 15.69
CA ARG A 293 -2.13 -16.99 15.68
C ARG A 293 -2.63 -17.45 14.30
N ALA A 294 -1.76 -18.08 13.52
CA ALA A 294 -2.12 -18.55 12.20
C ALA A 294 -3.20 -19.64 12.26
N VAL A 295 -4.24 -19.49 11.46
CA VAL A 295 -5.31 -20.46 11.25
C VAL A 295 -5.57 -20.61 9.76
N ALA A 296 -5.48 -21.83 9.25
CA ALA A 296 -5.98 -22.18 7.92
C ALA A 296 -7.41 -22.71 8.06
N ILE A 297 -8.28 -22.30 7.17
CA ILE A 297 -9.70 -22.68 7.13
C ILE A 297 -10.00 -23.17 5.74
N ASP A 298 -10.42 -24.44 5.61
CA ASP A 298 -10.94 -25.00 4.38
C ASP A 298 -12.46 -25.12 4.49
N TYR A 299 -13.18 -24.43 3.62
CA TYR A 299 -14.64 -24.44 3.55
C TYR A 299 -15.16 -25.02 2.23
N SER A 300 -14.35 -25.83 1.56
CA SER A 300 -14.71 -26.47 0.28
C SER A 300 -15.79 -27.54 0.42
N GLN A 301 -15.99 -28.12 1.61
CA GLN A 301 -16.74 -29.34 1.86
C GLN A 301 -18.03 -29.16 2.69
N GLY A 302 -18.66 -28.01 2.66
CA GLY A 302 -19.91 -27.77 3.40
C GLY A 302 -19.70 -27.51 4.89
N ASP A 303 -18.89 -28.28 5.62
CA ASP A 303 -18.42 -27.97 6.95
C ASP A 303 -16.94 -27.56 6.92
N SER A 304 -16.57 -26.55 7.70
CA SER A 304 -15.23 -25.97 7.65
C SER A 304 -14.23 -26.75 8.49
N LEU A 305 -13.08 -27.08 7.90
CA LEU A 305 -11.92 -27.59 8.61
C LEU A 305 -11.02 -26.42 9.04
N PHE A 306 -10.85 -26.29 10.33
CA PHE A 306 -9.94 -25.30 10.94
C PHE A 306 -8.63 -26.01 11.31
N MET A 307 -7.50 -25.40 10.94
CA MET A 307 -6.17 -25.91 11.30
C MET A 307 -5.36 -24.78 11.91
N HIS A 308 -4.88 -24.98 13.12
CA HIS A 308 -4.07 -24.02 13.86
C HIS A 308 -2.71 -24.62 14.19
N GLY A 309 -1.67 -23.78 14.17
CA GLY A 309 -0.33 -24.05 14.65
C GLY A 309 0.42 -22.74 14.89
N ASP A 310 1.59 -22.79 15.52
CA ASP A 310 2.41 -21.59 15.72
C ASP A 310 2.90 -21.03 14.37
N THR A 311 3.15 -21.90 13.39
CA THR A 311 3.55 -21.52 12.02
C THR A 311 2.92 -22.46 11.00
N LEU A 312 2.32 -21.87 9.97
CA LEU A 312 1.86 -22.57 8.76
C LEU A 312 2.77 -22.18 7.60
N ARG A 313 3.28 -23.17 6.87
CA ARG A 313 4.16 -22.96 5.73
C ARG A 313 3.66 -23.75 4.53
N LEU A 314 3.41 -23.06 3.43
CA LEU A 314 3.13 -23.66 2.13
C LEU A 314 4.42 -23.66 1.30
N VAL A 315 4.78 -24.80 0.77
CA VAL A 315 5.88 -24.98 -0.18
C VAL A 315 5.31 -25.54 -1.48
N THR A 316 5.57 -24.86 -2.57
CA THR A 316 5.16 -25.29 -3.90
C THR A 316 6.34 -25.88 -4.64
N TYR A 317 6.17 -27.08 -5.18
CA TYR A 317 7.17 -27.77 -5.98
C TYR A 317 6.77 -27.80 -7.45
N HIS A 318 7.72 -27.65 -8.33
CA HIS A 318 7.52 -27.66 -9.80
C HIS A 318 6.46 -26.68 -10.28
N MET A 319 6.42 -25.51 -9.68
CA MET A 319 5.46 -24.44 -10.03
C MET A 319 5.47 -24.18 -11.54
N ASN A 320 4.29 -23.94 -12.10
CA ASN A 320 4.06 -23.70 -13.54
C ASN A 320 4.39 -24.89 -14.46
N THR A 321 4.34 -26.12 -13.92
CA THR A 321 4.43 -27.37 -14.69
C THR A 321 3.23 -28.26 -14.39
N ASP A 322 2.95 -29.22 -15.29
CA ASP A 322 1.87 -30.21 -15.09
C ASP A 322 2.10 -31.14 -13.87
N SER A 323 3.32 -31.14 -13.33
CA SER A 323 3.70 -31.91 -12.14
C SER A 323 3.76 -31.07 -10.86
N ALA A 324 3.16 -29.87 -10.87
CA ALA A 324 3.11 -29.00 -9.70
C ALA A 324 2.34 -29.66 -8.55
N TYR A 325 2.88 -29.59 -7.35
CA TYR A 325 2.22 -30.03 -6.12
C TYR A 325 2.61 -29.14 -4.94
N HIS A 326 1.82 -29.21 -3.88
CA HIS A 326 1.99 -28.40 -2.69
C HIS A 326 2.23 -29.27 -1.47
N GLU A 327 3.06 -28.77 -0.57
CA GLU A 327 3.28 -29.34 0.75
C GLU A 327 2.97 -28.26 1.80
N MET A 328 1.95 -28.51 2.61
CA MET A 328 1.62 -27.66 3.74
C MET A 328 2.24 -28.26 5.01
N ARG A 329 3.08 -27.49 5.68
CA ARG A 329 3.72 -27.85 6.95
C ARG A 329 3.17 -26.97 8.06
N VAL A 330 2.74 -27.60 9.13
CA VAL A 330 2.23 -26.90 10.31
C VAL A 330 3.10 -27.30 11.50
N TYR A 331 3.65 -26.31 12.20
CA TYR A 331 4.62 -26.54 13.27
C TYR A 331 4.08 -26.04 14.60
N HIS A 332 4.32 -26.84 15.59
CA HIS A 332 4.10 -26.73 17.01
C HIS A 332 2.64 -26.53 17.43
N LYS A 333 2.23 -27.41 18.34
CA LYS A 333 0.90 -27.40 18.98
C LYS A 333 -0.24 -27.40 17.98
N VAL A 334 -0.11 -28.24 16.97
CA VAL A 334 -1.11 -28.35 15.90
C VAL A 334 -2.44 -28.83 16.45
N ARG A 335 -3.51 -28.15 16.03
CA ARG A 335 -4.91 -28.52 16.31
C ARG A 335 -5.70 -28.42 15.03
N ALA A 336 -6.36 -29.49 14.65
CA ALA A 336 -7.31 -29.51 13.54
C ALA A 336 -8.70 -29.82 14.08
N TYR A 337 -9.69 -29.13 13.55
CA TYR A 337 -11.08 -29.29 13.97
C TYR A 337 -12.04 -29.16 12.79
N ARG A 338 -12.88 -30.16 12.64
CA ARG A 338 -14.14 -30.19 11.90
C ARG A 338 -15.14 -30.97 12.78
N THR A 339 -16.43 -30.82 12.56
CA THR A 339 -17.45 -31.45 13.45
C THR A 339 -17.32 -32.97 13.54
N ASP A 340 -16.92 -33.64 12.46
CA ASP A 340 -16.78 -35.10 12.36
C ASP A 340 -15.35 -35.59 12.67
N VAL A 341 -14.32 -34.74 12.55
CA VAL A 341 -12.92 -35.11 12.75
C VAL A 341 -12.16 -34.05 13.54
N GLN A 342 -11.35 -34.50 14.48
CA GLN A 342 -10.48 -33.63 15.26
C GLN A 342 -9.10 -34.28 15.37
N ALA A 343 -8.05 -33.44 15.41
CA ALA A 343 -6.70 -33.94 15.59
C ALA A 343 -5.84 -32.97 16.40
N VAL A 344 -4.90 -33.54 17.15
CA VAL A 344 -3.81 -32.81 17.82
C VAL A 344 -2.50 -33.51 17.58
N CYS A 345 -1.42 -32.76 17.40
CA CYS A 345 -0.04 -33.26 17.32
C CYS A 345 0.93 -32.09 17.53
N ASP A 346 2.23 -32.38 17.60
CA ASP A 346 3.20 -31.26 17.60
C ASP A 346 3.40 -30.67 16.22
N SER A 347 3.53 -31.48 15.18
CA SER A 347 3.70 -31.04 13.81
C SER A 347 2.94 -31.90 12.81
N LEU A 348 2.59 -31.30 11.68
CA LEU A 348 1.79 -31.93 10.64
C LEU A 348 2.33 -31.52 9.27
N VAL A 349 2.36 -32.50 8.34
CA VAL A 349 2.69 -32.27 6.94
C VAL A 349 1.58 -32.86 6.06
N TYR A 350 1.00 -32.04 5.21
CA TYR A 350 0.12 -32.48 4.14
C TYR A 350 0.83 -32.37 2.80
N ASN A 351 0.87 -33.46 2.04
CA ASN A 351 1.45 -33.50 0.70
C ASN A 351 0.33 -33.75 -0.34
N SER A 352 0.12 -32.80 -1.24
CA SER A 352 -0.96 -32.89 -2.23
C SER A 352 -0.65 -33.87 -3.37
N LYS A 353 0.58 -34.32 -3.53
CA LYS A 353 0.96 -35.27 -4.58
C LYS A 353 0.42 -36.68 -4.35
N ASP A 354 0.41 -37.11 -3.12
CA ASP A 354 -0.08 -38.42 -2.69
C ASP A 354 -1.32 -38.32 -1.78
N SER A 355 -1.84 -37.11 -1.61
CA SER A 355 -2.97 -36.81 -0.75
C SER A 355 -2.82 -37.33 0.67
N CYS A 356 -1.56 -37.32 1.17
CA CYS A 356 -1.21 -37.84 2.46
C CYS A 356 -0.96 -36.75 3.49
N LEU A 357 -1.63 -36.87 4.64
CA LEU A 357 -1.43 -36.03 5.81
C LEU A 357 -0.69 -36.87 6.86
N THR A 358 0.49 -36.40 7.27
CA THR A 358 1.31 -37.08 8.30
C THR A 358 1.37 -36.21 9.54
N MET A 359 1.01 -36.79 10.67
CA MET A 359 1.07 -36.17 12.00
C MET A 359 2.21 -36.79 12.81
N TYR A 360 3.01 -35.95 13.46
CA TYR A 360 4.22 -36.35 14.21
C TYR A 360 4.10 -35.94 15.67
N THR A 361 4.75 -36.72 16.51
CA THR A 361 4.91 -36.49 17.96
C THR A 361 3.58 -36.54 18.70
N ASP A 362 3.27 -37.69 19.21
CA ASP A 362 2.07 -37.98 20.00
C ASP A 362 0.75 -37.57 19.35
N PRO A 363 0.52 -37.89 18.06
CA PRO A 363 -0.71 -37.57 17.38
C PRO A 363 -1.90 -38.30 17.99
N VAL A 364 -2.99 -37.55 18.15
CA VAL A 364 -4.30 -38.09 18.50
C VAL A 364 -5.30 -37.65 17.46
N LEU A 365 -6.00 -38.60 16.86
CA LEU A 365 -7.06 -38.38 15.89
C LEU A 365 -8.40 -38.87 16.48
N TRP A 366 -9.41 -38.01 16.50
CA TRP A 366 -10.78 -38.37 16.86
C TRP A 366 -11.67 -38.35 15.61
N HIS A 367 -12.47 -39.41 15.46
CA HIS A 367 -13.50 -39.49 14.42
C HIS A 367 -14.78 -40.09 15.06
N GLY A 368 -15.81 -39.23 15.21
CA GLY A 368 -17.00 -39.64 15.95
C GLY A 368 -16.69 -40.13 17.37
N ALA A 369 -17.09 -41.37 17.71
CA ALA A 369 -16.81 -42.01 18.99
C ALA A 369 -15.46 -42.73 19.07
N GLN A 370 -14.64 -42.64 18.03
CA GLN A 370 -13.38 -43.36 17.87
C GLN A 370 -12.18 -42.43 18.09
N GLN A 371 -11.12 -42.94 18.67
CA GLN A 371 -9.85 -42.29 18.90
C GLN A 371 -8.70 -43.16 18.42
N LEU A 372 -7.79 -42.60 17.65
CA LEU A 372 -6.60 -43.27 17.14
C LEU A 372 -5.34 -42.54 17.65
N LEU A 373 -4.35 -43.28 18.16
CA LEU A 373 -3.10 -42.76 18.70
C LEU A 373 -1.92 -43.63 18.21
N GLY A 374 -0.77 -43.01 18.13
CA GLY A 374 0.50 -43.65 17.79
C GLY A 374 1.67 -42.66 17.94
N GLU A 375 2.89 -43.08 17.57
CA GLU A 375 4.03 -42.13 17.47
C GLU A 375 3.97 -41.30 16.21
N GLU A 376 3.42 -41.86 15.13
CA GLU A 376 3.17 -41.20 13.84
C GLU A 376 1.85 -41.73 13.28
N VAL A 377 1.00 -40.81 12.75
CA VAL A 377 -0.24 -41.16 12.08
C VAL A 377 -0.25 -40.56 10.69
N LYS A 378 -0.41 -41.42 9.66
CA LYS A 378 -0.63 -41.03 8.26
C LYS A 378 -2.07 -41.24 7.89
N VAL A 379 -2.67 -40.20 7.31
CA VAL A 379 -4.05 -40.26 6.79
C VAL A 379 -3.99 -40.05 5.29
N TYR A 380 -4.44 -41.01 4.53
CA TYR A 380 -4.56 -40.92 3.09
C TYR A 380 -5.99 -40.59 2.72
N MET A 381 -6.12 -39.57 1.89
CA MET A 381 -7.41 -39.02 1.49
C MET A 381 -7.69 -39.37 0.04
N ASN A 382 -8.95 -39.64 -0.25
CA ASN A 382 -9.49 -39.78 -1.60
C ASN A 382 -10.52 -38.64 -1.81
N ASP A 383 -10.23 -37.76 -2.76
CA ASP A 383 -10.95 -36.52 -2.99
C ASP A 383 -11.05 -35.64 -1.71
N SER A 384 -12.00 -35.91 -0.83
CA SER A 384 -12.20 -35.09 0.37
C SER A 384 -12.55 -35.93 1.59
N THR A 385 -12.49 -37.23 1.47
CA THR A 385 -12.79 -38.19 2.55
C THR A 385 -11.54 -38.98 2.92
N ILE A 386 -11.52 -39.47 4.14
CA ILE A 386 -10.45 -40.41 4.58
C ILE A 386 -10.67 -41.71 3.87
N ASP A 387 -9.65 -42.22 3.16
CA ASP A 387 -9.63 -43.52 2.55
C ASP A 387 -9.10 -44.56 3.56
N TRP A 388 -7.90 -44.32 4.10
CA TRP A 388 -7.31 -45.15 5.15
C TRP A 388 -6.31 -44.37 5.99
N ALA A 389 -6.14 -44.83 7.23
CA ALA A 389 -5.14 -44.30 8.16
C ALA A 389 -4.12 -45.37 8.53
N HIS A 390 -2.85 -44.97 8.64
CA HIS A 390 -1.74 -45.81 9.11
C HIS A 390 -1.20 -45.26 10.42
N ILE A 391 -1.41 -45.97 11.50
CA ILE A 391 -0.90 -45.67 12.82
C ILE A 391 0.37 -46.48 13.02
N ILE A 392 1.48 -45.80 13.25
CA ILE A 392 2.83 -46.39 13.26
C ILE A 392 3.39 -46.29 14.68
N ASN A 393 3.86 -47.36 15.18
CA ASN A 393 4.39 -47.60 16.52
C ASN A 393 3.40 -47.25 17.64
N GLN A 394 3.33 -48.10 18.63
CA GLN A 394 2.45 -47.97 19.81
C GLN A 394 1.00 -47.65 19.42
N ALA A 395 0.52 -48.28 18.35
CA ALA A 395 -0.82 -47.99 17.82
C ALA A 395 -1.90 -48.39 18.84
N LEU A 396 -2.81 -47.47 19.11
CA LEU A 396 -3.98 -47.67 19.96
C LEU A 396 -5.23 -47.10 19.25
N ALA A 397 -6.26 -47.93 19.15
CA ALA A 397 -7.59 -47.52 18.78
C ALA A 397 -8.53 -47.73 19.97
N VAL A 398 -9.34 -46.69 20.26
CA VAL A 398 -10.36 -46.68 21.30
C VAL A 398 -11.69 -46.34 20.70
N GLU A 399 -12.75 -47.09 20.99
CA GLU A 399 -14.12 -46.81 20.60
C GLU A 399 -15.01 -46.75 21.83
N GLN A 400 -15.69 -45.66 22.04
CA GLN A 400 -16.66 -45.48 23.11
C GLN A 400 -17.95 -46.22 22.76
N LYS A 401 -18.39 -47.17 23.61
CA LYS A 401 -19.65 -47.92 23.46
C LYS A 401 -20.80 -47.30 24.25
N ASP A 402 -20.50 -46.90 25.48
CA ASP A 402 -21.41 -46.17 26.36
C ASP A 402 -20.62 -45.26 27.32
N SER A 403 -21.25 -44.75 28.35
CA SER A 403 -20.64 -43.78 29.27
C SER A 403 -19.44 -44.33 30.08
N ILE A 404 -19.28 -45.65 30.17
CA ILE A 404 -18.26 -46.31 31.01
C ILE A 404 -17.48 -47.42 30.29
N HIS A 405 -17.93 -47.90 29.13
CA HIS A 405 -17.27 -48.99 28.41
C HIS A 405 -16.62 -48.51 27.13
N TYR A 406 -15.40 -49.00 26.91
CA TYR A 406 -14.57 -48.66 25.76
C TYR A 406 -13.97 -49.94 25.16
N ASN A 407 -14.22 -50.20 23.88
CA ASN A 407 -13.43 -51.15 23.11
C ASN A 407 -12.04 -50.59 22.88
N GLN A 408 -11.01 -51.42 23.05
CA GLN A 408 -9.64 -50.99 22.84
C GLN A 408 -8.88 -52.08 22.03
N VAL A 409 -8.08 -51.59 21.09
CA VAL A 409 -7.20 -52.45 20.29
C VAL A 409 -5.83 -51.80 20.27
N THR A 410 -4.81 -52.52 20.67
CA THR A 410 -3.40 -52.08 20.63
C THR A 410 -2.57 -52.98 19.74
N GLY A 411 -1.51 -52.44 19.17
CA GLY A 411 -0.55 -53.16 18.37
C GLY A 411 0.71 -52.35 18.10
N LYS A 412 1.67 -52.94 17.40
CA LYS A 412 2.84 -52.18 16.91
C LYS A 412 2.45 -51.23 15.80
N GLU A 413 1.60 -51.69 14.87
CA GLU A 413 1.09 -50.93 13.74
C GLU A 413 -0.39 -51.22 13.56
N MET A 414 -1.11 -50.25 13.02
CA MET A 414 -2.55 -50.38 12.71
C MET A 414 -2.85 -49.68 11.39
N LYS A 415 -3.68 -50.33 10.54
CA LYS A 415 -4.26 -49.73 9.34
C LYS A 415 -5.76 -49.76 9.47
N ALA A 416 -6.37 -48.57 9.51
CA ALA A 416 -7.82 -48.38 9.56
C ALA A 416 -8.32 -47.94 8.18
N PHE A 417 -9.28 -48.67 7.62
CA PHE A 417 -9.87 -48.42 6.31
C PHE A 417 -11.29 -47.84 6.49
N PHE A 418 -11.60 -46.81 5.76
CA PHE A 418 -12.86 -46.09 5.85
C PHE A 418 -13.67 -46.30 4.56
N GLN A 419 -14.96 -46.24 4.66
CA GLN A 419 -15.89 -46.21 3.54
C GLN A 419 -17.10 -45.36 3.92
N ASP A 420 -17.42 -44.38 3.08
CA ASP A 420 -18.53 -43.42 3.30
C ASP A 420 -18.44 -42.68 4.65
N GLY A 421 -17.19 -42.44 5.13
CA GLY A 421 -16.90 -41.78 6.41
C GLY A 421 -16.86 -42.71 7.64
N ASP A 422 -17.28 -43.96 7.52
CA ASP A 422 -17.28 -44.92 8.61
C ASP A 422 -16.06 -45.88 8.55
N MET A 423 -15.48 -46.22 9.71
CA MET A 423 -14.40 -47.19 9.80
C MET A 423 -14.96 -48.59 9.54
N ARG A 424 -14.53 -49.20 8.45
CA ARG A 424 -15.04 -50.49 7.99
C ARG A 424 -14.16 -51.67 8.40
N ARG A 425 -12.84 -51.49 8.39
CA ARG A 425 -11.86 -52.56 8.68
C ARG A 425 -10.64 -51.98 9.36
N VAL A 426 -10.12 -52.75 10.31
CA VAL A 426 -8.88 -52.43 10.99
C VAL A 426 -7.96 -53.68 10.93
N ASP A 427 -6.76 -53.50 10.39
CA ASP A 427 -5.70 -54.50 10.41
C ASP A 427 -4.67 -54.14 11.47
N VAL A 428 -4.39 -55.00 12.41
CA VAL A 428 -3.48 -54.70 13.50
C VAL A 428 -2.34 -55.76 13.50
N ASN A 429 -1.11 -55.27 13.60
CA ASN A 429 0.08 -56.10 13.56
C ASN A 429 0.98 -55.88 14.79
N GLY A 430 1.54 -56.95 15.31
CA GLY A 430 2.59 -56.95 16.37
C GLY A 430 2.05 -56.68 17.77
N ASN A 431 2.19 -57.67 18.65
CA ASN A 431 1.81 -57.62 20.06
C ASN A 431 0.35 -57.15 20.29
N VAL A 432 -0.57 -57.75 19.55
CA VAL A 432 -1.96 -57.33 19.55
C VAL A 432 -2.64 -57.68 20.89
N LEU A 433 -3.25 -56.66 21.53
CA LEU A 433 -4.14 -56.82 22.67
C LEU A 433 -5.49 -56.21 22.31
N ILE A 434 -6.57 -56.95 22.60
CA ILE A 434 -7.95 -56.51 22.32
C ILE A 434 -8.79 -56.63 23.58
N VAL A 435 -9.52 -55.56 23.88
CA VAL A 435 -10.53 -55.55 24.95
C VAL A 435 -11.86 -55.14 24.31
N PHE A 436 -12.87 -55.99 24.47
CA PHE A 436 -14.24 -55.71 24.00
C PHE A 436 -15.23 -55.78 25.15
N TYR A 437 -16.24 -54.94 25.07
CA TYR A 437 -17.38 -54.88 25.97
C TYR A 437 -18.70 -55.10 25.22
#